data_a9e847fbf8cfde9e83c8b2775bb8a898
#
_entry.id   a9e847fbf8cfde9e83c8b2775bb8a898
#
_cell.length_a   1.000
_cell.length_b   1.000
_cell.length_c   1.000
_cell.angle_alpha   90.00
_cell.angle_beta   90.00
_cell.angle_gamma   90.00
#
_symmetry.space_group_name_H-M   'P 1'
#
loop_
_entity.id
_entity.type
_entity.pdbx_description
1 polymer ?
#
loop_
_entity_poly.entity_id
_entity_poly.type
_entity_poly.pdbx_seq_one_letter_code
_entity_poly.pdbx_strand_id
1 'polypeptide(L)'
;MKVFLTGATGFIGTAVARELIDAGHTVLGVARTHDGAQALVRNGVEPHLGDLTDHDSFISGARLCDAVVHCAFIHDFSRFAENIEIEQKTVTAMLDALVGSETAFIATSGIAMLAPGRMATEDDQPQRWGRGATEAMVLEAAERGLRTAVIRLPPITHDSGNGGFLGALVAIARQTGVAAFIGDGGNRWPAGHRLDAARLYRLALERGEPGKAYMAVGDEGLPMRDIAGAIGRRLGLPTASVSAEAAVDHFGWLGMFAGVDMPASSQLTGERLGWLPTHARLIEDIETCAALGGPQPPS
;
A
#
# COMPACT_ATOMS: atom_id res chain seq x y z
N MET A 1 8.98 20.89 -5.64
CA MET A 1 9.67 19.84 -6.42
C MET A 1 8.75 19.32 -7.50
N LYS A 2 9.31 18.90 -8.64
CA LYS A 2 8.59 18.08 -9.63
C LYS A 2 8.76 16.61 -9.25
N VAL A 3 7.66 15.87 -9.08
CA VAL A 3 7.66 14.48 -8.60
C VAL A 3 7.14 13.55 -9.69
N PHE A 4 7.95 12.55 -10.07
CA PHE A 4 7.51 11.46 -10.95
C PHE A 4 6.76 10.43 -10.13
N LEU A 5 5.45 10.31 -10.35
CA LEU A 5 4.59 9.40 -9.61
C LEU A 5 4.16 8.23 -10.51
N THR A 6 4.65 7.04 -10.22
CA THR A 6 4.17 5.83 -10.86
C THR A 6 2.95 5.29 -10.15
N GLY A 7 2.06 4.60 -10.88
CA GLY A 7 0.79 4.15 -10.29
C GLY A 7 -0.17 5.29 -9.94
N ALA A 8 -0.03 6.46 -10.56
CA ALA A 8 -0.76 7.69 -10.27
C ALA A 8 -2.29 7.57 -10.43
N THR A 9 -2.78 6.60 -11.21
CA THR A 9 -4.20 6.30 -11.41
C THR A 9 -4.76 5.27 -10.41
N GLY A 10 -3.89 4.69 -9.57
CA GLY A 10 -4.25 3.64 -8.61
C GLY A 10 -4.80 4.18 -7.29
N PHE A 11 -5.24 3.25 -6.42
CA PHE A 11 -5.84 3.57 -5.13
C PHE A 11 -4.94 4.45 -4.24
N ILE A 12 -3.67 4.07 -4.08
CA ILE A 12 -2.70 4.87 -3.30
C ILE A 12 -2.23 6.08 -4.10
N GLY A 13 -1.87 5.89 -5.37
CA GLY A 13 -1.27 6.95 -6.20
C GLY A 13 -2.16 8.18 -6.35
N THR A 14 -3.48 8.03 -6.46
CA THR A 14 -4.40 9.18 -6.54
C THR A 14 -4.40 10.03 -5.26
N ALA A 15 -4.30 9.39 -4.09
CA ALA A 15 -4.21 10.10 -2.82
C ALA A 15 -2.84 10.78 -2.67
N VAL A 16 -1.76 10.10 -3.05
CA VAL A 16 -0.39 10.67 -3.04
C VAL A 16 -0.29 11.86 -3.99
N ALA A 17 -0.86 11.75 -5.19
CA ALA A 17 -0.87 12.88 -6.15
C ALA A 17 -1.55 14.10 -5.55
N ARG A 18 -2.72 13.92 -4.92
CA ARG A 18 -3.46 15.00 -4.29
C ARG A 18 -2.69 15.65 -3.15
N GLU A 19 -2.14 14.83 -2.23
CA GLU A 19 -1.33 15.29 -1.10
C GLU A 19 -0.11 16.12 -1.56
N LEU A 20 0.58 15.64 -2.61
CA LEU A 20 1.74 16.35 -3.16
C LEU A 20 1.35 17.69 -3.79
N ILE A 21 0.25 17.74 -4.56
CA ILE A 21 -0.24 18.98 -5.18
C ILE A 21 -0.67 19.98 -4.11
N ASP A 22 -1.43 19.53 -3.10
CA ASP A 22 -1.88 20.40 -1.99
C ASP A 22 -0.71 20.96 -1.16
N ALA A 23 0.43 20.25 -1.13
CA ALA A 23 1.68 20.71 -0.53
C ALA A 23 2.55 21.61 -1.46
N GLY A 24 2.07 21.93 -2.65
CA GLY A 24 2.76 22.82 -3.61
C GLY A 24 3.81 22.14 -4.49
N HIS A 25 3.81 20.81 -4.56
CA HIS A 25 4.62 20.08 -5.55
C HIS A 25 3.90 19.99 -6.90
N THR A 26 4.65 19.80 -7.98
CA THR A 26 4.09 19.42 -9.28
C THR A 26 4.27 17.92 -9.51
N VAL A 27 3.27 17.27 -10.09
CA VAL A 27 3.27 15.81 -10.26
C VAL A 27 3.24 15.45 -11.74
N LEU A 28 4.24 14.67 -12.18
CA LEU A 28 4.29 13.98 -13.47
C LEU A 28 3.83 12.54 -13.24
N GLY A 29 2.58 12.21 -13.57
CA GLY A 29 1.96 10.93 -13.23
C GLY A 29 1.95 9.94 -14.40
N VAL A 30 2.32 8.69 -14.14
CA VAL A 30 2.27 7.63 -15.16
C VAL A 30 0.85 7.16 -15.41
N ALA A 31 0.47 7.12 -16.69
CA ALA A 31 -0.75 6.49 -17.18
C ALA A 31 -0.42 5.51 -18.31
N ARG A 32 -1.06 4.34 -18.32
CA ARG A 32 -0.89 3.32 -19.37
C ARG A 32 -1.74 3.59 -20.61
N THR A 33 -2.79 4.38 -20.47
CA THR A 33 -3.78 4.64 -21.53
C THR A 33 -4.07 6.13 -21.64
N HIS A 34 -4.57 6.54 -22.80
CA HIS A 34 -5.02 7.92 -23.01
C HIS A 34 -6.16 8.33 -22.06
N ASP A 35 -7.09 7.43 -21.75
CA ASP A 35 -8.17 7.71 -20.78
C ASP A 35 -7.61 7.92 -19.37
N GLY A 36 -6.61 7.11 -18.97
CA GLY A 36 -5.86 7.32 -17.74
C GLY A 36 -5.14 8.66 -17.71
N ALA A 37 -4.50 9.04 -18.80
CA ALA A 37 -3.84 10.35 -18.94
C ALA A 37 -4.85 11.51 -18.79
N GLN A 38 -6.02 11.41 -19.41
CA GLN A 38 -7.08 12.42 -19.26
C GLN A 38 -7.60 12.48 -17.81
N ALA A 39 -7.70 11.33 -17.12
CA ALA A 39 -8.08 11.31 -15.71
C ALA A 39 -7.04 12.03 -14.83
N LEU A 40 -5.75 11.86 -15.11
CA LEU A 40 -4.67 12.58 -14.43
C LEU A 40 -4.79 14.09 -14.63
N VAL A 41 -5.01 14.57 -15.87
CA VAL A 41 -5.19 16.00 -16.17
C VAL A 41 -6.36 16.60 -15.40
N ARG A 42 -7.50 15.88 -15.30
CA ARG A 42 -8.66 16.34 -14.52
C ARG A 42 -8.34 16.52 -13.02
N ASN A 43 -7.35 15.80 -12.52
CA ASN A 43 -6.89 15.87 -11.13
C ASN A 43 -5.66 16.78 -10.92
N GLY A 44 -5.30 17.60 -11.93
CA GLY A 44 -4.18 18.52 -11.83
C GLY A 44 -2.79 17.88 -11.96
N VAL A 45 -2.72 16.64 -12.47
CA VAL A 45 -1.48 15.87 -12.66
C VAL A 45 -1.06 15.95 -14.12
N GLU A 46 0.20 16.29 -14.39
CA GLU A 46 0.80 16.22 -15.73
C GLU A 46 0.91 14.74 -16.15
N PRO A 47 0.35 14.31 -17.29
CA PRO A 47 0.39 12.91 -17.67
C PRO A 47 1.69 12.54 -18.37
N HIS A 48 2.23 11.37 -18.05
CA HIS A 48 3.33 10.69 -18.72
C HIS A 48 2.86 9.30 -19.17
N LEU A 49 2.91 9.02 -20.48
CA LEU A 49 2.55 7.69 -20.97
C LEU A 49 3.69 6.70 -20.70
N GLY A 50 3.37 5.59 -20.08
CA GLY A 50 4.35 4.56 -19.76
C GLY A 50 3.72 3.29 -19.16
N ASP A 51 4.47 2.20 -19.19
CA ASP A 51 4.09 0.90 -18.65
C ASP A 51 5.27 0.27 -17.89
N LEU A 52 4.98 -0.55 -16.86
CA LEU A 52 6.01 -1.25 -16.07
C LEU A 52 6.89 -2.18 -16.93
N THR A 53 6.40 -2.62 -18.08
CA THR A 53 7.16 -3.46 -19.02
C THR A 53 8.01 -2.65 -20.00
N ASP A 54 7.82 -1.33 -20.05
CA ASP A 54 8.62 -0.37 -20.82
C ASP A 54 9.51 0.46 -19.89
N HIS A 55 10.68 -0.08 -19.57
CA HIS A 55 11.61 0.56 -18.62
C HIS A 55 12.07 1.95 -19.09
N ASP A 56 12.23 2.17 -20.40
CA ASP A 56 12.67 3.46 -20.95
C ASP A 56 11.65 4.56 -20.68
N SER A 57 10.34 4.25 -20.68
CA SER A 57 9.30 5.20 -20.32
C SER A 57 9.43 5.65 -18.87
N PHE A 58 9.78 4.75 -17.96
CA PHE A 58 9.98 5.06 -16.53
C PHE A 58 11.28 5.83 -16.28
N ILE A 59 12.37 5.43 -16.93
CA ILE A 59 13.67 6.13 -16.85
C ILE A 59 13.53 7.58 -17.35
N SER A 60 12.85 7.78 -18.49
CA SER A 60 12.66 9.11 -19.07
C SER A 60 11.87 10.03 -18.13
N GLY A 61 10.78 9.53 -17.52
CA GLY A 61 10.00 10.28 -16.55
C GLY A 61 10.78 10.61 -15.27
N ALA A 62 11.52 9.63 -14.74
CA ALA A 62 12.33 9.81 -13.53
C ALA A 62 13.40 10.91 -13.70
N ARG A 63 14.07 10.94 -14.85
CA ARG A 63 15.10 11.96 -15.17
C ARG A 63 14.58 13.37 -15.35
N LEU A 64 13.28 13.55 -15.60
CA LEU A 64 12.63 14.87 -15.74
C LEU A 64 12.21 15.49 -14.40
N CYS A 65 12.43 14.79 -13.29
CA CYS A 65 11.86 15.14 -12.00
C CYS A 65 12.92 15.20 -10.89
N ASP A 66 12.62 15.97 -9.84
CA ASP A 66 13.47 16.12 -8.65
C ASP A 66 13.35 14.90 -7.71
N ALA A 67 12.27 14.12 -7.90
CA ALA A 67 11.98 12.96 -7.06
C ALA A 67 11.09 11.94 -7.77
N VAL A 68 11.18 10.69 -7.34
CA VAL A 68 10.32 9.57 -7.77
C VAL A 68 9.53 9.05 -6.57
N VAL A 69 8.23 8.88 -6.75
CA VAL A 69 7.37 8.09 -5.86
C VAL A 69 6.84 6.90 -6.63
N HIS A 70 7.28 5.71 -6.26
CA HIS A 70 6.95 4.47 -6.96
C HIS A 70 5.83 3.72 -6.24
N CYS A 71 4.60 3.86 -6.76
CA CYS A 71 3.39 3.17 -6.28
C CYS A 71 2.85 2.14 -7.29
N ALA A 72 3.48 2.00 -8.47
CA ALA A 72 3.02 1.07 -9.49
C ALA A 72 3.34 -0.39 -9.10
N PHE A 73 2.33 -1.24 -9.19
CA PHE A 73 2.44 -2.70 -9.09
C PHE A 73 1.32 -3.36 -9.91
N ILE A 74 1.60 -4.51 -10.51
CA ILE A 74 0.59 -5.31 -11.24
C ILE A 74 -0.11 -6.24 -10.25
N HIS A 75 -1.37 -5.94 -9.91
CA HIS A 75 -2.17 -6.68 -8.91
C HIS A 75 -2.89 -7.90 -9.53
N ASP A 76 -2.23 -8.61 -10.43
CA ASP A 76 -2.67 -9.93 -10.90
C ASP A 76 -1.96 -11.02 -10.09
N PHE A 77 -2.63 -11.49 -9.05
CA PHE A 77 -2.07 -12.49 -8.13
C PHE A 77 -1.93 -13.89 -8.77
N SER A 78 -2.54 -14.14 -9.93
CA SER A 78 -2.34 -15.39 -10.67
C SER A 78 -0.95 -15.49 -11.31
N ARG A 79 -0.30 -14.31 -11.55
CA ARG A 79 1.05 -14.19 -12.12
C ARG A 79 1.99 -13.46 -11.17
N PHE A 80 1.81 -13.65 -9.86
CA PHE A 80 2.47 -12.83 -8.83
C PHE A 80 4.01 -12.83 -8.92
N ALA A 81 4.62 -14.00 -9.17
CA ALA A 81 6.09 -14.11 -9.31
C ALA A 81 6.60 -13.29 -10.51
N GLU A 82 5.94 -13.38 -11.65
CA GLU A 82 6.30 -12.62 -12.85
C GLU A 82 6.12 -11.10 -12.64
N ASN A 83 5.04 -10.70 -11.96
CA ASN A 83 4.79 -9.30 -11.66
C ASN A 83 5.86 -8.70 -10.73
N ILE A 84 6.40 -9.49 -9.80
CA ILE A 84 7.54 -9.11 -8.97
C ILE A 84 8.79 -8.92 -9.82
N GLU A 85 9.09 -9.83 -10.75
CA GLU A 85 10.26 -9.69 -11.63
C GLU A 85 10.18 -8.43 -12.51
N ILE A 86 8.99 -8.11 -13.03
CA ILE A 86 8.75 -6.87 -13.79
C ILE A 86 9.03 -5.66 -12.91
N GLU A 87 8.45 -5.61 -11.70
CA GLU A 87 8.70 -4.53 -10.74
C GLU A 87 10.20 -4.37 -10.44
N GLN A 88 10.90 -5.47 -10.13
CA GLN A 88 12.32 -5.46 -9.80
C GLN A 88 13.18 -4.90 -10.95
N LYS A 89 12.93 -5.34 -12.19
CA LYS A 89 13.64 -4.85 -13.37
C LYS A 89 13.44 -3.35 -13.56
N THR A 90 12.20 -2.88 -13.42
CA THR A 90 11.86 -1.46 -13.58
C THR A 90 12.47 -0.61 -12.49
N VAL A 91 12.41 -1.07 -11.23
CA VAL A 91 13.01 -0.36 -10.08
C VAL A 91 14.52 -0.30 -10.24
N THR A 92 15.18 -1.43 -10.60
CA THR A 92 16.63 -1.46 -10.87
C THR A 92 17.00 -0.45 -11.95
N ALA A 93 16.29 -0.45 -13.08
CA ALA A 93 16.57 0.45 -14.19
C ALA A 93 16.46 1.94 -13.79
N MET A 94 15.43 2.29 -12.99
CA MET A 94 15.28 3.65 -12.47
C MET A 94 16.40 4.01 -11.49
N LEU A 95 16.73 3.13 -10.52
CA LEU A 95 17.80 3.38 -9.57
C LEU A 95 19.15 3.57 -10.27
N ASP A 96 19.48 2.72 -11.24
CA ASP A 96 20.73 2.84 -12.02
C ASP A 96 20.79 4.14 -12.82
N ALA A 97 19.66 4.56 -13.39
CA ALA A 97 19.56 5.81 -14.14
C ALA A 97 19.68 7.07 -13.26
N LEU A 98 19.47 6.95 -11.95
CA LEU A 98 19.51 8.05 -10.98
C LEU A 98 20.82 8.13 -10.18
N VAL A 99 21.75 7.16 -10.34
CA VAL A 99 23.07 7.24 -9.67
C VAL A 99 23.77 8.53 -10.05
N GLY A 100 24.29 9.22 -9.04
CA GLY A 100 24.98 10.51 -9.21
C GLY A 100 24.05 11.72 -9.40
N SER A 101 22.73 11.53 -9.29
CA SER A 101 21.76 12.63 -9.21
C SER A 101 21.36 12.91 -7.76
N GLU A 102 20.76 14.09 -7.53
CA GLU A 102 20.15 14.46 -6.23
C GLU A 102 18.67 13.99 -6.12
N THR A 103 18.19 13.22 -7.11
CA THR A 103 16.80 12.77 -7.18
C THR A 103 16.47 11.79 -6.06
N ALA A 104 15.47 12.10 -5.25
CA ALA A 104 14.98 11.19 -4.23
C ALA A 104 14.13 10.06 -4.84
N PHE A 105 14.19 8.86 -4.25
CA PHE A 105 13.41 7.70 -4.69
C PHE A 105 12.65 7.08 -3.51
N ILE A 106 11.34 7.24 -3.49
CA ILE A 106 10.45 6.68 -2.46
C ILE A 106 9.69 5.49 -3.06
N ALA A 107 9.93 4.28 -2.57
CA ALA A 107 9.23 3.09 -3.02
C ALA A 107 8.10 2.67 -2.09
N THR A 108 7.15 1.93 -2.63
CA THR A 108 6.09 1.25 -1.88
C THR A 108 6.46 -0.20 -1.60
N SER A 109 6.33 -0.62 -0.36
CA SER A 109 6.39 -2.02 0.05
C SER A 109 5.19 -2.38 0.95
N GLY A 110 5.17 -3.56 1.51
CA GLY A 110 4.11 -4.04 2.39
C GLY A 110 4.64 -4.64 3.69
N ILE A 111 3.82 -4.56 4.74
CA ILE A 111 4.14 -5.14 6.06
C ILE A 111 3.85 -6.64 6.10
N ALA A 112 2.97 -7.14 5.22
CA ALA A 112 2.57 -8.53 5.23
C ALA A 112 3.79 -9.48 5.24
N MET A 113 3.83 -10.41 6.17
CA MET A 113 4.92 -11.38 6.36
C MET A 113 6.28 -10.79 6.79
N LEU A 114 6.36 -9.52 7.18
CA LEU A 114 7.63 -8.89 7.64
C LEU A 114 8.14 -9.54 8.95
N ALA A 115 7.26 -9.69 9.94
CA ALA A 115 7.58 -10.28 11.24
C ALA A 115 6.41 -11.11 11.78
N PRO A 116 6.09 -12.27 11.17
CA PRO A 116 4.95 -13.10 11.59
C PRO A 116 5.03 -13.51 13.06
N GLY A 117 3.90 -13.37 13.78
CA GLY A 117 3.78 -13.78 15.18
C GLY A 117 4.32 -12.77 16.21
N ARG A 118 4.85 -11.62 15.77
CA ARG A 118 5.29 -10.54 16.67
C ARG A 118 5.01 -9.16 16.07
N MET A 119 5.10 -8.13 16.92
CA MET A 119 5.02 -6.75 16.46
C MET A 119 6.19 -6.44 15.49
N ALA A 120 5.87 -6.05 14.27
CA ALA A 120 6.83 -5.54 13.31
C ALA A 120 7.14 -4.05 13.59
N THR A 121 8.37 -3.65 13.33
CA THR A 121 8.83 -2.25 13.44
C THR A 121 9.56 -1.84 12.17
N GLU A 122 9.84 -0.56 12.03
CA GLU A 122 10.56 0.00 10.88
C GLU A 122 11.99 -0.56 10.74
N ASP A 123 12.59 -0.99 11.84
CA ASP A 123 13.97 -1.52 11.86
C ASP A 123 14.04 -3.02 11.48
N ASP A 124 12.88 -3.68 11.32
CA ASP A 124 12.84 -5.05 10.80
C ASP A 124 13.33 -5.09 9.34
N GLN A 125 14.23 -6.05 9.08
CA GLN A 125 14.79 -6.21 7.74
C GLN A 125 13.77 -6.82 6.77
N PRO A 126 13.71 -6.34 5.52
CA PRO A 126 12.82 -6.91 4.53
C PRO A 126 13.22 -8.35 4.19
N GLN A 127 12.24 -9.13 3.79
CA GLN A 127 12.47 -10.46 3.24
C GLN A 127 13.31 -10.36 1.96
N ARG A 128 14.22 -11.32 1.72
CA ARG A 128 15.05 -11.38 0.51
C ARG A 128 14.36 -12.09 -0.66
N TRP A 129 13.05 -12.22 -0.62
CA TRP A 129 12.20 -12.81 -1.65
C TRP A 129 10.92 -12.01 -1.85
N GLY A 130 10.24 -12.23 -2.96
CA GLY A 130 9.01 -11.51 -3.28
C GLY A 130 9.25 -10.00 -3.33
N ARG A 131 8.27 -9.23 -2.91
CA ARG A 131 8.35 -7.76 -2.85
C ARG A 131 9.36 -7.25 -1.81
N GLY A 132 9.66 -8.05 -0.80
CA GLY A 132 10.72 -7.73 0.16
C GLY A 132 12.10 -7.62 -0.49
N ALA A 133 12.38 -8.40 -1.55
CA ALA A 133 13.63 -8.26 -2.30
C ALA A 133 13.72 -6.91 -3.05
N THR A 134 12.60 -6.41 -3.61
CA THR A 134 12.55 -5.06 -4.20
C THR A 134 12.81 -3.99 -3.13
N GLU A 135 12.20 -4.13 -1.96
CA GLU A 135 12.44 -3.23 -0.84
C GLU A 135 13.91 -3.21 -0.42
N ALA A 136 14.52 -4.39 -0.22
CA ALA A 136 15.93 -4.50 0.15
C ALA A 136 16.83 -3.77 -0.87
N MET A 137 16.58 -3.97 -2.17
CA MET A 137 17.31 -3.31 -3.26
C MET A 137 17.20 -1.77 -3.16
N VAL A 138 16.01 -1.24 -2.86
CA VAL A 138 15.81 0.21 -2.72
C VAL A 138 16.54 0.75 -1.50
N LEU A 139 16.48 0.07 -0.36
CA LEU A 139 17.18 0.49 0.86
C LEU A 139 18.70 0.45 0.69
N GLU A 140 19.24 -0.61 0.07
CA GLU A 140 20.67 -0.76 -0.22
C GLU A 140 21.19 0.27 -1.24
N ALA A 141 20.33 0.79 -2.12
CA ALA A 141 20.74 1.83 -3.07
C ALA A 141 21.21 3.13 -2.40
N ALA A 142 20.88 3.35 -1.12
CA ALA A 142 21.44 4.44 -0.32
C ALA A 142 22.96 4.34 -0.17
N GLU A 143 23.54 3.13 -0.14
CA GLU A 143 25.00 2.92 -0.11
C GLU A 143 25.69 3.39 -1.40
N ARG A 144 24.93 3.52 -2.49
CA ARG A 144 25.36 4.07 -3.79
C ARG A 144 25.19 5.59 -3.87
N GLY A 145 24.84 6.25 -2.75
CA GLY A 145 24.64 7.70 -2.66
C GLY A 145 23.26 8.18 -3.09
N LEU A 146 22.29 7.28 -3.31
CA LEU A 146 20.91 7.65 -3.65
C LEU A 146 20.10 8.03 -2.41
N ARG A 147 19.23 9.04 -2.53
CA ARG A 147 18.28 9.42 -1.48
C ARG A 147 17.05 8.51 -1.55
N THR A 148 17.16 7.30 -1.03
CA THR A 148 16.08 6.31 -1.09
C THR A 148 15.37 6.16 0.24
N ALA A 149 14.05 5.91 0.21
CA ALA A 149 13.27 5.46 1.35
C ALA A 149 12.13 4.53 0.89
N VAL A 150 11.57 3.77 1.82
CA VAL A 150 10.47 2.84 1.55
C VAL A 150 9.29 3.14 2.47
N ILE A 151 8.10 3.20 1.91
CA ILE A 151 6.85 3.22 2.66
C ILE A 151 6.27 1.82 2.68
N ARG A 152 6.19 1.23 3.88
CA ARG A 152 5.54 -0.05 4.13
C ARG A 152 4.07 0.17 4.44
N LEU A 153 3.22 -0.26 3.53
CA LEU A 153 1.77 -0.20 3.72
C LEU A 153 1.27 -1.42 4.51
N PRO A 154 0.31 -1.25 5.43
CA PRO A 154 -0.33 -2.39 6.07
C PRO A 154 -1.15 -3.20 5.05
N PRO A 155 -1.43 -4.50 5.30
CA PRO A 155 -2.27 -5.32 4.43
C PRO A 155 -3.64 -4.70 4.21
N ILE A 156 -4.20 -4.03 5.22
CA ILE A 156 -5.41 -3.24 5.05
C ILE A 156 -5.06 -1.76 5.01
N THR A 157 -4.87 -1.24 3.80
CA THR A 157 -4.92 0.20 3.56
C THR A 157 -6.33 0.55 3.11
N HIS A 158 -7.01 1.44 3.83
CA HIS A 158 -8.44 1.69 3.68
C HIS A 158 -8.79 3.18 3.50
N ASP A 159 -9.98 3.45 3.03
CA ASP A 159 -10.76 4.67 3.12
C ASP A 159 -12.22 4.34 2.77
N SER A 160 -13.05 5.33 2.52
CA SER A 160 -14.46 5.17 2.15
C SER A 160 -14.72 4.33 0.87
N GLY A 161 -13.72 3.64 0.33
CA GLY A 161 -13.80 2.77 -0.85
C GLY A 161 -13.31 1.35 -0.59
N ASN A 162 -13.68 0.43 -1.49
CA ASN A 162 -13.31 -0.98 -1.45
C ASN A 162 -11.93 -1.20 -2.11
N GLY A 163 -10.82 -0.91 -1.41
CA GLY A 163 -9.47 -1.16 -1.93
C GLY A 163 -8.75 -2.33 -1.25
N GLY A 164 -7.77 -2.90 -1.94
CA GLY A 164 -6.84 -3.86 -1.37
C GLY A 164 -7.45 -5.10 -0.71
N PHE A 165 -6.87 -5.53 0.39
CA PHE A 165 -7.32 -6.74 1.10
C PHE A 165 -8.69 -6.56 1.78
N LEU A 166 -9.06 -5.35 2.18
CA LEU A 166 -10.41 -5.11 2.69
C LEU A 166 -11.46 -5.38 1.61
N GLY A 167 -11.23 -4.88 0.39
CA GLY A 167 -12.12 -5.15 -0.74
C GLY A 167 -12.25 -6.65 -1.05
N ALA A 168 -11.15 -7.41 -0.95
CA ALA A 168 -11.17 -8.86 -1.12
C ALA A 168 -11.97 -9.56 -0.01
N LEU A 169 -11.79 -9.21 1.26
CA LEU A 169 -12.56 -9.77 2.38
C LEU A 169 -14.06 -9.50 2.21
N VAL A 170 -14.42 -8.27 1.82
CA VAL A 170 -15.82 -7.89 1.55
C VAL A 170 -16.40 -8.66 0.38
N ALA A 171 -15.65 -8.82 -0.72
CA ALA A 171 -16.09 -9.59 -1.89
C ALA A 171 -16.32 -11.06 -1.54
N ILE A 172 -15.40 -11.68 -0.78
CA ILE A 172 -15.53 -13.05 -0.30
C ILE A 172 -16.75 -13.19 0.60
N ALA A 173 -16.97 -12.28 1.55
CA ALA A 173 -18.13 -12.32 2.43
C ALA A 173 -19.46 -12.25 1.65
N ARG A 174 -19.52 -11.42 0.61
CA ARG A 174 -20.70 -11.35 -0.28
C ARG A 174 -20.91 -12.64 -1.09
N GLN A 175 -19.84 -13.19 -1.60
CA GLN A 175 -19.88 -14.42 -2.43
C GLN A 175 -20.28 -15.64 -1.60
N THR A 176 -19.77 -15.77 -0.40
CA THR A 176 -20.00 -16.93 0.48
C THR A 176 -21.23 -16.77 1.39
N GLY A 177 -21.73 -15.53 1.54
CA GLY A 177 -22.82 -15.21 2.46
C GLY A 177 -22.37 -15.14 3.94
N VAL A 178 -21.08 -15.16 4.23
CA VAL A 178 -20.51 -15.20 5.58
C VAL A 178 -19.28 -14.32 5.66
N ALA A 179 -19.20 -13.43 6.67
CA ALA A 179 -17.96 -12.76 7.03
C ALA A 179 -17.14 -13.69 7.96
N ALA A 180 -16.12 -14.35 7.41
CA ALA A 180 -15.42 -15.41 8.13
C ALA A 180 -14.07 -14.96 8.71
N PHE A 181 -13.61 -15.70 9.73
CA PHE A 181 -12.26 -15.66 10.29
C PHE A 181 -11.79 -17.11 10.57
N ILE A 182 -10.47 -17.32 10.72
CA ILE A 182 -9.90 -18.65 10.93
C ILE A 182 -9.75 -18.93 12.42
N GLY A 183 -10.17 -20.12 12.87
CA GLY A 183 -10.02 -20.54 14.26
C GLY A 183 -10.75 -19.64 15.25
N ASP A 184 -10.03 -19.10 16.24
CA ASP A 184 -10.58 -18.12 17.21
C ASP A 184 -10.56 -16.67 16.69
N GLY A 185 -9.96 -16.43 15.53
CA GLY A 185 -9.81 -15.10 14.92
C GLY A 185 -8.96 -14.14 15.72
N GLY A 186 -8.10 -14.67 16.62
CA GLY A 186 -7.22 -13.86 17.46
C GLY A 186 -5.98 -13.34 16.75
N ASN A 187 -5.66 -13.85 15.57
CA ASN A 187 -4.57 -13.32 14.75
C ASN A 187 -4.86 -11.88 14.32
N ARG A 188 -3.83 -11.04 14.37
CA ARG A 188 -3.97 -9.58 14.24
C ARG A 188 -3.45 -9.09 12.91
N TRP A 189 -4.19 -8.16 12.31
CA TRP A 189 -3.76 -7.45 11.12
C TRP A 189 -3.67 -5.95 11.39
N PRO A 190 -2.57 -5.28 10.97
CA PRO A 190 -2.48 -3.82 11.04
C PRO A 190 -3.29 -3.19 9.90
N ALA A 191 -3.75 -1.96 10.14
CA ALA A 191 -4.46 -1.18 9.15
C ALA A 191 -4.00 0.28 9.13
N GLY A 192 -4.25 0.98 8.02
CA GLY A 192 -3.92 2.38 7.90
C GLY A 192 -4.81 3.09 6.88
N HIS A 193 -5.20 4.32 7.20
CA HIS A 193 -6.01 5.10 6.29
C HIS A 193 -5.17 5.62 5.11
N ARG A 194 -5.73 5.55 3.90
CA ARG A 194 -5.08 5.92 2.63
C ARG A 194 -4.52 7.35 2.63
N LEU A 195 -5.26 8.30 3.20
CA LEU A 195 -4.84 9.70 3.25
C LEU A 195 -3.69 9.91 4.25
N ASP A 196 -3.65 9.16 5.36
CA ASP A 196 -2.51 9.17 6.27
C ASP A 196 -1.28 8.56 5.60
N ALA A 197 -1.45 7.48 4.83
CA ALA A 197 -0.36 6.93 4.03
C ALA A 197 0.14 7.95 3.00
N ALA A 198 -0.74 8.64 2.26
CA ALA A 198 -0.35 9.67 1.30
C ALA A 198 0.49 10.78 1.95
N ARG A 199 0.09 11.25 3.13
CA ARG A 199 0.88 12.22 3.91
C ARG A 199 2.24 11.67 4.31
N LEU A 200 2.35 10.37 4.61
CA LEU A 200 3.64 9.75 4.92
C LEU A 200 4.57 9.74 3.71
N TYR A 201 4.07 9.47 2.48
CA TYR A 201 4.88 9.57 1.26
C TYR A 201 5.47 10.98 1.10
N ARG A 202 4.67 12.02 1.32
CA ARG A 202 5.15 13.40 1.25
C ARG A 202 6.21 13.69 2.31
N LEU A 203 5.98 13.32 3.56
CA LEU A 203 6.94 13.54 4.64
C LEU A 203 8.25 12.79 4.41
N ALA A 204 8.20 11.56 3.93
CA ALA A 204 9.39 10.78 3.58
C ALA A 204 10.15 11.41 2.41
N LEU A 205 9.45 11.95 1.42
CA LEU A 205 10.03 12.67 0.30
C LEU A 205 10.78 13.94 0.75
N GLU A 206 10.16 14.72 1.63
CA GLU A 206 10.67 16.02 2.09
C GLU A 206 11.80 15.90 3.13
N ARG A 207 11.73 14.88 4.02
CA ARG A 207 12.54 14.78 5.24
C ARG A 207 13.08 13.37 5.53
N GLY A 208 12.75 12.39 4.70
CA GLY A 208 13.17 11.01 4.92
C GLY A 208 14.69 10.86 4.90
N GLU A 209 15.19 10.05 5.82
CA GLU A 209 16.59 9.64 5.85
C GLU A 209 16.86 8.58 4.77
N PRO A 210 17.99 8.66 4.03
CA PRO A 210 18.33 7.66 3.04
C PRO A 210 18.46 6.25 3.65
N GLY A 211 17.95 5.25 2.92
CA GLY A 211 18.02 3.85 3.33
C GLY A 211 17.09 3.47 4.48
N LYS A 212 16.08 4.29 4.79
CA LYS A 212 15.12 4.00 5.86
C LYS A 212 13.77 3.55 5.33
N ALA A 213 13.13 2.64 6.10
CA ALA A 213 11.74 2.29 5.93
C ALA A 213 10.86 3.05 6.93
N TYR A 214 9.63 3.35 6.52
CA TYR A 214 8.59 3.99 7.32
C TYR A 214 7.29 3.22 7.20
N MET A 215 6.49 3.14 8.26
CA MET A 215 5.26 2.36 8.31
C MET A 215 4.02 3.25 8.36
N ALA A 216 3.06 2.99 7.46
CA ALA A 216 1.80 3.72 7.38
C ALA A 216 0.70 3.06 8.23
N VAL A 217 0.98 2.80 9.50
CA VAL A 217 0.09 2.06 10.40
C VAL A 217 -0.70 3.01 11.28
N GLY A 218 -2.03 2.93 11.18
CA GLY A 218 -2.97 3.59 12.08
C GLY A 218 -3.43 2.68 13.21
N ASP A 219 -3.86 1.46 12.87
CA ASP A 219 -4.24 0.40 13.80
C ASP A 219 -3.13 -0.64 13.84
N GLU A 220 -2.47 -0.83 14.98
CA GLU A 220 -1.26 -1.67 15.10
C GLU A 220 -1.55 -3.18 14.96
N GLY A 221 -2.79 -3.60 15.25
CA GLY A 221 -3.15 -5.02 15.15
C GLY A 221 -4.58 -5.29 15.61
N LEU A 222 -5.51 -5.30 14.68
CA LEU A 222 -6.90 -5.65 14.92
C LEU A 222 -7.09 -7.17 14.79
N PRO A 223 -7.76 -7.83 15.77
CA PRO A 223 -8.12 -9.24 15.64
C PRO A 223 -8.99 -9.49 14.39
N MET A 224 -8.69 -10.53 13.63
CA MET A 224 -9.45 -10.84 12.42
C MET A 224 -10.93 -11.10 12.68
N ARG A 225 -11.29 -11.65 13.86
CA ARG A 225 -12.71 -11.77 14.26
C ARG A 225 -13.43 -10.43 14.36
N ASP A 226 -12.74 -9.37 14.80
CA ASP A 226 -13.33 -8.04 14.95
C ASP A 226 -13.53 -7.37 13.59
N ILE A 227 -12.56 -7.54 12.67
CA ILE A 227 -12.66 -7.10 11.27
C ILE A 227 -13.81 -7.83 10.57
N ALA A 228 -13.86 -9.16 10.67
CA ALA A 228 -14.96 -9.96 10.12
C ALA A 228 -16.32 -9.56 10.73
N GLY A 229 -16.36 -9.31 12.04
CA GLY A 229 -17.55 -8.83 12.74
C GLY A 229 -18.05 -7.50 12.19
N ALA A 230 -17.16 -6.53 11.97
CA ALA A 230 -17.52 -5.24 11.39
C ALA A 230 -18.04 -5.40 9.94
N ILE A 231 -17.37 -6.21 9.11
CA ILE A 231 -17.85 -6.53 7.76
C ILE A 231 -19.22 -7.19 7.79
N GLY A 232 -19.43 -8.18 8.68
CA GLY A 232 -20.71 -8.86 8.84
C GLY A 232 -21.83 -7.91 9.22
N ARG A 233 -21.64 -7.05 10.23
CA ARG A 233 -22.61 -6.02 10.62
C ARG A 233 -22.94 -5.08 9.46
N ARG A 234 -21.91 -4.60 8.77
CA ARG A 234 -22.07 -3.65 7.66
C ARG A 234 -22.83 -4.23 6.47
N LEU A 235 -22.64 -5.51 6.18
CA LEU A 235 -23.30 -6.20 5.07
C LEU A 235 -24.61 -6.89 5.46
N GLY A 236 -24.95 -6.97 6.74
CA GLY A 236 -26.09 -7.76 7.23
C GLY A 236 -25.86 -9.27 7.08
N LEU A 237 -24.62 -9.73 7.16
CA LEU A 237 -24.23 -11.13 7.02
C LEU A 237 -23.81 -11.73 8.36
N PRO A 238 -23.99 -13.04 8.56
CA PRO A 238 -23.46 -13.74 9.73
C PRO A 238 -21.94 -13.69 9.74
N THR A 239 -21.38 -13.69 10.98
CA THR A 239 -19.94 -13.84 11.21
C THR A 239 -19.69 -15.25 11.75
N ALA A 240 -18.72 -15.97 11.18
CA ALA A 240 -18.41 -17.34 11.59
C ALA A 240 -16.92 -17.67 11.54
N SER A 241 -16.54 -18.63 12.38
CA SER A 241 -15.21 -19.27 12.31
C SER A 241 -15.19 -20.31 11.19
N VAL A 242 -14.06 -20.38 10.49
CA VAL A 242 -13.73 -21.49 9.58
C VAL A 242 -12.48 -22.19 10.09
N SER A 243 -12.33 -23.49 9.82
CA SER A 243 -11.11 -24.21 10.22
C SER A 243 -9.92 -23.81 9.34
N ALA A 244 -8.70 -24.06 9.80
CA ALA A 244 -7.48 -23.79 9.01
C ALA A 244 -7.46 -24.59 7.71
N GLU A 245 -8.01 -25.82 7.70
CA GLU A 245 -8.09 -26.68 6.53
C GLU A 245 -9.07 -26.12 5.48
N ALA A 246 -10.16 -25.49 5.92
CA ALA A 246 -11.15 -24.88 5.03
C ALA A 246 -10.77 -23.47 4.56
N ALA A 247 -9.68 -22.90 5.10
CA ALA A 247 -9.29 -21.53 4.81
C ALA A 247 -9.03 -21.26 3.32
N VAL A 248 -8.33 -22.18 2.65
CA VAL A 248 -8.01 -22.03 1.21
C VAL A 248 -9.28 -22.05 0.36
N ASP A 249 -10.21 -22.94 0.67
CA ASP A 249 -11.48 -23.05 -0.06
C ASP A 249 -12.36 -21.80 0.17
N HIS A 250 -12.35 -21.25 1.39
CA HIS A 250 -13.16 -20.09 1.73
C HIS A 250 -12.54 -18.77 1.22
N PHE A 251 -11.24 -18.56 1.45
CA PHE A 251 -10.56 -17.29 1.18
C PHE A 251 -9.81 -17.27 -0.15
N GLY A 252 -9.70 -18.40 -0.87
CA GLY A 252 -8.91 -18.51 -2.09
C GLY A 252 -7.45 -18.10 -1.83
N TRP A 253 -6.90 -17.26 -2.72
CA TRP A 253 -5.51 -16.78 -2.60
C TRP A 253 -5.23 -16.05 -1.27
N LEU A 254 -6.24 -15.41 -0.67
CA LEU A 254 -6.08 -14.70 0.60
C LEU A 254 -5.91 -15.65 1.78
N GLY A 255 -6.27 -16.94 1.64
CA GLY A 255 -6.15 -17.95 2.68
C GLY A 255 -4.73 -18.12 3.23
N MET A 256 -3.70 -17.87 2.42
CA MET A 256 -2.31 -17.90 2.88
C MET A 256 -1.96 -16.80 3.89
N PHE A 257 -2.73 -15.72 3.92
CA PHE A 257 -2.51 -14.58 4.83
C PHE A 257 -3.54 -14.53 5.96
N ALA A 258 -4.78 -14.99 5.71
CA ALA A 258 -5.93 -14.76 6.58
C ALA A 258 -5.74 -15.29 8.01
N GLY A 259 -4.91 -16.32 8.21
CA GLY A 259 -4.58 -16.89 9.53
C GLY A 259 -3.29 -16.35 10.15
N VAL A 260 -2.53 -15.50 9.47
CA VAL A 260 -1.22 -15.05 9.96
C VAL A 260 -1.40 -13.89 10.94
N ASP A 261 -0.75 -13.97 12.12
CA ASP A 261 -0.63 -12.85 13.06
C ASP A 261 0.53 -11.95 12.61
N MET A 262 0.23 -10.68 12.27
CA MET A 262 1.21 -9.76 11.72
C MET A 262 1.02 -8.31 12.20
N PRO A 263 0.93 -8.07 13.52
CA PRO A 263 0.81 -6.72 14.05
C PRO A 263 2.05 -5.88 13.72
N ALA A 264 1.87 -4.57 13.58
CA ALA A 264 2.96 -3.65 13.26
C ALA A 264 2.76 -2.29 13.92
N SER A 265 3.86 -1.63 14.30
CA SER A 265 3.86 -0.30 14.89
C SER A 265 4.45 0.73 13.94
N SER A 266 3.95 1.96 13.99
CA SER A 266 4.51 3.13 13.31
C SER A 266 5.17 4.11 14.28
N GLN A 267 5.56 3.64 15.45
CA GLN A 267 6.15 4.51 16.49
C GLN A 267 7.41 5.22 15.98
N LEU A 268 8.36 4.48 15.39
CA LEU A 268 9.60 5.07 14.88
C LEU A 268 9.35 6.01 13.70
N THR A 269 8.34 5.73 12.87
CA THR A 269 7.89 6.66 11.82
C THR A 269 7.44 7.98 12.44
N GLY A 270 6.65 7.94 13.52
CA GLY A 270 6.24 9.11 14.27
C GLY A 270 7.42 9.90 14.84
N GLU A 271 8.36 9.22 15.46
CA GLU A 271 9.56 9.84 16.06
C GLU A 271 10.46 10.50 14.99
N ARG A 272 10.69 9.81 13.86
CA ARG A 272 11.60 10.26 12.79
C ARG A 272 11.01 11.38 11.92
N LEU A 273 9.72 11.32 11.61
CA LEU A 273 9.08 12.22 10.65
C LEU A 273 8.02 13.16 11.25
N GLY A 274 7.67 12.99 12.52
CA GLY A 274 6.53 13.69 13.14
C GLY A 274 5.19 13.26 12.52
N TRP A 275 5.13 12.05 11.96
CA TRP A 275 3.91 11.53 11.37
C TRP A 275 3.02 10.88 12.44
N LEU A 276 1.72 11.18 12.39
CA LEU A 276 0.70 10.55 13.24
C LEU A 276 -0.55 10.29 12.39
N PRO A 277 -1.21 9.16 12.53
CA PRO A 277 -2.48 8.91 11.85
C PRO A 277 -3.56 9.84 12.41
N THR A 278 -4.34 10.48 11.53
CA THR A 278 -5.35 11.49 11.88
C THR A 278 -6.73 11.20 11.31
N HIS A 279 -6.84 10.22 10.43
CA HIS A 279 -8.10 9.82 9.81
C HIS A 279 -8.77 8.68 10.58
N ALA A 280 -9.97 8.31 10.15
CA ALA A 280 -10.78 7.26 10.74
C ALA A 280 -10.02 5.94 10.90
N ARG A 281 -10.31 5.18 11.94
CA ARG A 281 -9.81 3.84 12.15
C ARG A 281 -10.57 2.83 11.31
N LEU A 282 -9.98 1.66 11.07
CA LEU A 282 -10.53 0.66 10.15
C LEU A 282 -11.97 0.27 10.48
N ILE A 283 -12.27 -0.06 11.74
CA ILE A 283 -13.60 -0.52 12.13
C ILE A 283 -14.64 0.59 11.90
N GLU A 284 -14.32 1.82 12.26
CA GLU A 284 -15.17 2.99 12.00
C GLU A 284 -15.44 3.17 10.51
N ASP A 285 -14.39 3.08 9.68
CA ASP A 285 -14.52 3.18 8.22
C ASP A 285 -15.41 2.07 7.63
N ILE A 286 -15.25 0.83 8.07
CA ILE A 286 -16.10 -0.29 7.63
C ILE A 286 -17.57 0.00 7.97
N GLU A 287 -17.84 0.43 9.18
CA GLU A 287 -19.21 0.64 9.69
C GLU A 287 -19.90 1.85 9.06
N THR A 288 -19.15 2.89 8.71
CA THR A 288 -19.71 4.14 8.14
C THR A 288 -19.64 4.20 6.61
N CYS A 289 -18.82 3.36 5.96
CA CYS A 289 -18.60 3.42 4.52
C CYS A 289 -19.87 3.12 3.69
N ALA A 290 -20.41 4.14 3.03
CA ALA A 290 -21.57 4.00 2.15
C ALA A 290 -21.29 3.09 0.93
N ALA A 291 -20.06 3.10 0.41
CA ALA A 291 -19.67 2.32 -0.77
C ALA A 291 -19.68 0.80 -0.52
N LEU A 292 -19.59 0.37 0.75
CA LEU A 292 -19.71 -1.05 1.10
C LEU A 292 -21.14 -1.58 0.91
N GLY A 293 -22.17 -0.71 0.80
CA GLY A 293 -23.56 -1.14 0.69
C GLY A 293 -24.00 -1.91 1.95
N GLY A 294 -25.29 -2.03 2.19
CA GLY A 294 -25.83 -2.67 3.38
C GLY A 294 -26.73 -1.73 4.18
N PRO A 295 -27.37 -2.20 5.26
CA PRO A 295 -28.22 -1.35 6.08
C PRO A 295 -27.42 -0.16 6.62
N GLN A 296 -27.97 1.04 6.50
CA GLN A 296 -27.38 2.21 7.15
C GLN A 296 -27.45 2.03 8.68
N PRO A 297 -26.44 2.49 9.45
CA PRO A 297 -26.55 2.50 10.89
C PRO A 297 -27.78 3.33 11.31
N PRO A 298 -28.49 2.97 12.40
CA PRO A 298 -29.56 3.79 12.91
C PRO A 298 -29.04 5.18 13.26
N SER A 299 -29.75 6.20 12.78
CA SER A 299 -29.49 7.63 13.01
C SER A 299 -29.59 8.00 14.48
#